data_abcc8418d183ec93d1c5ea81aa23a55d
#
_entry.id   abcc8418d183ec93d1c5ea81aa23a55d
#
_cell.length_a   1.000
_cell.length_b   1.000
_cell.length_c   1.000
_cell.angle_alpha   90.00
_cell.angle_beta   90.00
_cell.angle_gamma   90.00
#
_symmetry.space_group_name_H-M   'P 1'
#
loop_
_entity.id
_entity.type
_entity.pdbx_description
1 polymer ?
#
loop_
_entity_poly.entity_id
_entity_poly.type
_entity_poly.pdbx_seq_one_letter_code
_entity_poly.pdbx_strand_id
1 'polypeptide(L)'
;MRFQFPFFIIIIFKKRLSVAIRQLQQLFSTNLCPKTINSWYFSIKTCRKAQKPLVVSSFLFIFATKNNLEKSFSQELSEKKEKRFSRLQKKKKVQDMKQSRFIVAALSMSCITTLSSCFKEEPLNAECDIEQAYIHADNKNLLNLFTNPSDTLVNVQSDQTKIEFTMRPFAALTKQAPIFRLTPGATISPESGSLQDFSKGPVTYTVTSEDKQWSRTYQVSIKKGQTTMPNEIEFEFEDAYLDKGYYNWQENWNGNKLDIWATGNSGFNINNPSAKPEEYPTVMIKDGYKGKGVKLTTQRTGGFADVVKKPIAAGNLFIGQFNATDALTDAMKATKFGHPFSFDAKPAKLEGWYKYQAGEKFTDKNMKPLDRHDYGTIYAVLYENIDEKGNAVLLYGDNVQTSKQIVALALVGENNDDNGKIAIGNTPEWHHFSVGFEYKKAIDPIKLKNGGYSLTIVSSSSSDGANFLGAVGSTLWIDSFKLICK
;
A
#
# COMPACT_ATOMS: atom_id res chain seq x y z
N MET A 1 20.38 33.29 33.00
CA MET A 1 20.76 31.90 33.36
C MET A 1 21.22 31.19 32.10
N ARG A 2 22.52 30.91 32.01
CA ARG A 2 23.13 30.33 30.77
C ARG A 2 23.16 28.81 30.82
N PHE A 3 22.59 28.19 29.80
CA PHE A 3 22.92 26.95 29.14
C PHE A 3 23.73 25.85 29.88
N GLN A 4 23.05 24.74 30.24
CA GLN A 4 23.67 23.45 30.59
C GLN A 4 23.16 22.23 29.75
N PHE A 5 22.52 22.45 28.63
CA PHE A 5 21.89 21.34 27.86
C PHE A 5 22.75 20.65 26.77
N PRO A 6 23.84 21.25 26.21
CA PRO A 6 24.60 20.52 25.18
C PRO A 6 25.61 19.50 25.72
N PHE A 7 25.99 19.56 27.00
CA PHE A 7 27.03 18.67 27.55
C PHE A 7 26.52 17.23 27.83
N PHE A 8 25.26 17.09 28.23
CA PHE A 8 24.70 15.77 28.55
C PHE A 8 24.46 14.90 27.30
N ILE A 9 24.04 15.51 26.19
CA ILE A 9 23.81 14.78 24.94
C ILE A 9 25.15 14.31 24.35
N ILE A 10 26.20 15.08 24.44
CA ILE A 10 27.54 14.69 23.97
C ILE A 10 28.12 13.54 24.80
N ILE A 11 27.84 13.48 26.09
CA ILE A 11 28.31 12.40 26.98
C ILE A 11 27.57 11.09 26.70
N ILE A 12 26.26 11.13 26.44
CA ILE A 12 25.46 9.94 26.09
C ILE A 12 25.88 9.41 24.71
N PHE A 13 26.13 10.29 23.75
CA PHE A 13 26.65 9.90 22.43
C PHE A 13 28.06 9.29 22.50
N LYS A 14 28.97 9.87 23.31
CA LYS A 14 30.31 9.30 23.53
C LYS A 14 30.25 7.92 24.21
N LYS A 15 29.36 7.71 25.20
CA LYS A 15 29.21 6.41 25.87
C LYS A 15 28.62 5.34 24.92
N ARG A 16 27.60 5.66 24.14
CA ARG A 16 27.01 4.70 23.18
C ARG A 16 27.96 4.39 22.01
N LEU A 17 28.70 5.38 21.54
CA LEU A 17 29.71 5.18 20.48
C LEU A 17 30.87 4.31 20.98
N SER A 18 31.31 4.47 22.23
CA SER A 18 32.39 3.64 22.80
C SER A 18 31.96 2.19 23.04
N VAL A 19 30.68 1.95 23.36
CA VAL A 19 30.12 0.59 23.49
C VAL A 19 29.99 -0.07 22.12
N ALA A 20 29.52 0.64 21.12
CA ALA A 20 29.44 0.15 19.75
C ALA A 20 30.84 -0.18 19.15
N ILE A 21 31.84 0.65 19.45
CA ILE A 21 33.23 0.41 19.01
C ILE A 21 33.82 -0.80 19.74
N ARG A 22 33.55 -1.03 21.04
CA ARG A 22 34.00 -2.22 21.75
C ARG A 22 33.30 -3.49 21.25
N GLN A 23 32.01 -3.42 20.95
CA GLN A 23 31.29 -4.57 20.36
C GLN A 23 31.79 -4.91 18.96
N LEU A 24 32.15 -3.90 18.15
CA LEU A 24 32.83 -4.09 16.87
C LEU A 24 34.23 -4.68 17.03
N GLN A 25 35.02 -4.25 18.04
CA GLN A 25 36.34 -4.82 18.31
C GLN A 25 36.27 -6.28 18.77
N GLN A 26 35.25 -6.66 19.57
CA GLN A 26 35.03 -8.06 19.93
C GLN A 26 34.59 -8.93 18.74
N LEU A 27 33.81 -8.38 17.81
CA LEU A 27 33.39 -9.07 16.59
C LEU A 27 34.55 -9.24 15.57
N PHE A 28 35.50 -8.32 15.55
CA PHE A 28 36.63 -8.31 14.61
C PHE A 28 37.91 -8.99 15.15
N SER A 29 38.03 -9.23 16.47
CA SER A 29 39.21 -9.86 17.05
C SER A 29 39.37 -11.35 16.74
N THR A 30 38.39 -11.96 16.13
CA THR A 30 38.42 -13.41 15.87
C THR A 30 38.76 -13.85 14.46
N ASN A 31 38.79 -12.96 13.41
CA ASN A 31 39.00 -13.45 12.05
C ASN A 31 39.43 -12.44 10.95
N LEU A 32 40.17 -11.37 11.22
CA LEU A 32 40.62 -10.47 10.14
C LEU A 32 42.08 -10.01 10.23
N CYS A 33 42.73 -9.94 9.06
CA CYS A 33 44.13 -9.60 8.85
C CYS A 33 44.49 -8.17 9.35
N PRO A 34 45.63 -7.96 10.02
CA PRO A 34 46.01 -6.69 10.69
C PRO A 34 46.14 -5.46 9.79
N LYS A 35 46.36 -5.61 8.50
CA LYS A 35 46.57 -4.50 7.56
C LYS A 35 45.34 -3.65 7.26
N THR A 36 44.14 -4.22 7.35
CA THR A 36 42.88 -3.53 7.07
C THR A 36 42.40 -2.66 8.23
N ILE A 37 42.79 -2.98 9.45
CA ILE A 37 42.39 -2.27 10.67
C ILE A 37 43.08 -0.91 10.78
N ASN A 38 44.32 -0.79 10.35
CA ASN A 38 45.12 0.45 10.44
C ASN A 38 44.62 1.54 9.46
N SER A 39 44.12 1.18 8.28
CA SER A 39 43.58 2.13 7.32
C SER A 39 42.27 2.77 7.84
N TRP A 40 41.44 2.01 8.56
CA TRP A 40 40.19 2.50 9.16
C TRP A 40 40.42 3.40 10.38
N TYR A 41 41.44 3.09 11.18
CA TYR A 41 41.81 3.91 12.35
C TYR A 41 42.35 5.28 11.95
N PHE A 42 43.03 5.36 10.82
CA PHE A 42 43.56 6.64 10.28
C PHE A 42 42.41 7.51 9.73
N SER A 43 41.40 6.92 9.09
CA SER A 43 40.23 7.64 8.56
C SER A 43 39.34 8.22 9.67
N ILE A 44 39.24 7.55 10.81
CA ILE A 44 38.47 8.03 11.97
C ILE A 44 39.22 9.13 12.73
N LYS A 45 40.57 9.11 12.78
CA LYS A 45 41.36 10.15 13.42
C LYS A 45 41.39 11.46 12.63
N THR A 46 41.38 11.42 11.31
CA THR A 46 41.33 12.60 10.45
C THR A 46 40.01 13.33 10.51
N CYS A 47 38.90 12.60 10.71
CA CYS A 47 37.56 13.19 10.87
C CYS A 47 37.37 13.95 12.21
N ARG A 48 38.22 13.72 13.22
CA ARG A 48 38.17 14.43 14.51
C ARG A 48 38.75 15.86 14.47
N LYS A 49 39.45 16.26 13.40
CA LYS A 49 40.12 17.57 13.27
C LYS A 49 39.37 18.60 12.41
N ALA A 50 38.29 18.20 11.70
CA ALA A 50 37.51 19.09 10.86
C ALA A 50 36.14 19.41 11.51
N GLN A 51 36.08 20.57 12.18
CA GLN A 51 34.81 21.18 12.56
C GLN A 51 34.14 21.78 11.32
N LYS A 52 33.32 21.06 10.61
CA LYS A 52 32.35 21.56 9.60
C LYS A 52 31.24 20.51 9.31
N PRO A 53 30.03 20.93 8.83
CA PRO A 53 28.78 20.14 8.87
C PRO A 53 28.65 19.11 7.73
N LEU A 54 29.63 18.24 7.57
CA LEU A 54 29.63 17.14 6.57
C LEU A 54 29.22 15.79 7.16
N VAL A 55 28.68 15.81 8.38
CA VAL A 55 28.41 14.57 9.14
C VAL A 55 27.16 13.83 8.64
N VAL A 56 26.20 14.52 8.01
CA VAL A 56 24.90 13.92 7.65
C VAL A 56 24.99 13.09 6.36
N SER A 57 25.75 13.53 5.37
CA SER A 57 25.92 12.74 4.13
C SER A 57 26.75 11.47 4.36
N SER A 58 27.69 11.53 5.31
CA SER A 58 28.52 10.37 5.69
C SER A 58 27.73 9.29 6.44
N PHE A 59 26.69 9.66 7.20
CA PHE A 59 25.84 8.70 7.91
C PHE A 59 24.89 7.94 6.96
N LEU A 60 24.34 8.59 5.96
CA LEU A 60 23.53 7.93 4.93
C LEU A 60 24.37 6.97 4.06
N PHE A 61 25.61 7.32 3.78
CA PHE A 61 26.54 6.44 3.07
C PHE A 61 26.94 5.22 3.92
N ILE A 62 27.11 5.40 5.23
CA ILE A 62 27.42 4.30 6.17
C ILE A 62 26.22 3.35 6.32
N PHE A 63 24.97 3.82 6.31
CA PHE A 63 23.79 2.95 6.38
C PHE A 63 23.54 2.20 5.07
N ALA A 64 23.73 2.84 3.92
CA ALA A 64 23.59 2.18 2.62
C ALA A 64 24.70 1.15 2.39
N THR A 65 25.92 1.43 2.81
CA THR A 65 27.05 0.47 2.75
C THR A 65 26.90 -0.64 3.79
N LYS A 66 26.30 -0.39 4.96
CA LYS A 66 26.03 -1.42 5.97
C LYS A 66 25.09 -2.49 5.45
N ASN A 67 23.97 -2.10 4.81
CA ASN A 67 23.02 -3.07 4.24
C ASN A 67 23.59 -3.88 3.08
N ASN A 68 24.47 -3.30 2.27
CA ASN A 68 25.17 -4.02 1.21
C ASN A 68 26.31 -4.90 1.75
N LEU A 69 27.00 -4.49 2.80
CA LEU A 69 28.02 -5.29 3.50
C LEU A 69 27.41 -6.44 4.28
N GLU A 70 26.25 -6.26 4.94
CA GLU A 70 25.57 -7.35 5.65
C GLU A 70 25.02 -8.41 4.68
N LYS A 71 24.52 -8.01 3.50
CA LYS A 71 24.13 -8.95 2.44
C LYS A 71 25.33 -9.70 1.85
N SER A 72 26.41 -8.98 1.53
CA SER A 72 27.65 -9.59 1.01
C SER A 72 28.31 -10.50 2.04
N PHE A 73 28.35 -10.08 3.32
CA PHE A 73 28.95 -10.88 4.40
C PHE A 73 28.12 -12.09 4.78
N SER A 74 26.78 -12.00 4.75
CA SER A 74 25.90 -13.14 4.97
C SER A 74 26.01 -14.18 3.85
N GLN A 75 26.15 -13.74 2.60
CA GLN A 75 26.43 -14.63 1.46
C GLN A 75 27.80 -15.32 1.57
N GLU A 76 28.86 -14.57 1.90
CA GLU A 76 30.20 -15.12 2.04
C GLU A 76 30.32 -16.07 3.25
N LEU A 77 29.60 -15.78 4.37
CA LEU A 77 29.53 -16.69 5.51
C LEU A 77 28.71 -17.96 5.20
N SER A 78 27.65 -17.82 4.41
CA SER A 78 26.87 -18.96 3.92
C SER A 78 27.71 -19.87 3.04
N GLU A 79 28.42 -19.31 2.04
CA GLU A 79 29.32 -20.10 1.18
C GLU A 79 30.50 -20.75 1.93
N LYS A 80 31.09 -20.04 2.91
CA LYS A 80 32.14 -20.61 3.76
C LYS A 80 31.62 -21.72 4.67
N LYS A 81 30.42 -21.60 5.21
CA LYS A 81 29.75 -22.66 5.98
C LYS A 81 29.43 -23.88 5.11
N GLU A 82 28.89 -23.69 3.90
CA GLU A 82 28.61 -24.78 2.96
C GLU A 82 29.88 -25.50 2.53
N LYS A 83 30.94 -24.75 2.15
CA LYS A 83 32.26 -25.37 1.80
C LYS A 83 32.89 -26.12 2.97
N ARG A 84 32.72 -25.62 4.21
CA ARG A 84 33.19 -26.31 5.43
C ARG A 84 32.34 -27.53 5.75
N PHE A 85 31.03 -27.44 5.59
CA PHE A 85 30.12 -28.57 5.79
C PHE A 85 30.31 -29.65 4.75
N SER A 86 30.51 -29.30 3.47
CA SER A 86 30.80 -30.28 2.40
C SER A 86 32.17 -30.97 2.59
N ARG A 87 33.19 -30.25 3.10
CA ARG A 87 34.50 -30.88 3.46
C ARG A 87 34.38 -31.80 4.65
N LEU A 88 33.56 -31.47 5.65
CA LEU A 88 33.32 -32.35 6.80
C LEU A 88 32.51 -33.58 6.39
N GLN A 89 31.50 -33.42 5.54
CA GLN A 89 30.76 -34.57 4.98
C GLN A 89 31.65 -35.48 4.12
N LYS A 90 32.54 -34.90 3.26
CA LYS A 90 33.50 -35.69 2.50
C LYS A 90 34.47 -36.46 3.41
N LYS A 91 34.99 -35.86 4.50
CA LYS A 91 35.85 -36.55 5.47
C LYS A 91 35.09 -37.67 6.21
N LYS A 92 33.84 -37.41 6.64
CA LYS A 92 33.00 -38.41 7.28
C LYS A 92 32.67 -39.56 6.33
N LYS A 93 32.33 -39.26 5.07
CA LYS A 93 32.04 -40.26 4.04
C LYS A 93 33.29 -41.16 3.69
N VAL A 94 34.50 -40.58 3.72
CA VAL A 94 35.75 -41.35 3.53
C VAL A 94 36.08 -42.23 4.75
N GLN A 95 35.76 -41.76 5.96
CA GLN A 95 35.97 -42.53 7.19
C GLN A 95 34.94 -43.66 7.33
N ASP A 96 33.67 -43.39 6.99
CA ASP A 96 32.59 -44.37 6.95
C ASP A 96 32.82 -45.43 5.85
N MET A 97 33.42 -45.08 4.69
CA MET A 97 33.78 -46.01 3.66
C MET A 97 34.96 -46.94 4.06
N LYS A 98 35.88 -46.48 4.93
CA LYS A 98 36.95 -47.33 5.46
C LYS A 98 36.46 -48.30 6.53
N GLN A 99 35.49 -47.91 7.37
CA GLN A 99 34.87 -48.85 8.35
C GLN A 99 33.88 -49.80 7.69
N SER A 100 33.12 -49.36 6.66
CA SER A 100 32.18 -50.21 5.93
C SER A 100 32.84 -51.35 5.16
N ARG A 101 34.09 -51.17 4.66
CA ARG A 101 34.82 -52.25 3.96
C ARG A 101 35.26 -53.42 4.86
N PHE A 102 35.33 -53.20 6.18
CA PHE A 102 35.67 -54.28 7.13
C PHE A 102 34.43 -55.02 7.66
N ILE A 103 33.26 -54.44 7.60
CA ILE A 103 32.00 -55.06 8.09
C ILE A 103 31.27 -55.83 6.98
N VAL A 104 31.42 -55.44 5.70
CA VAL A 104 30.76 -56.08 4.56
C VAL A 104 31.41 -57.41 4.20
N ALA A 105 32.67 -57.67 4.59
CA ALA A 105 33.35 -58.96 4.36
C ALA A 105 32.95 -60.07 5.36
N ALA A 106 32.24 -59.75 6.44
CA ALA A 106 31.84 -60.72 7.47
C ALA A 106 30.34 -61.09 7.45
N LEU A 107 29.50 -60.44 6.65
CA LEU A 107 28.05 -60.66 6.62
C LEU A 107 27.48 -61.06 5.24
N SER A 108 28.32 -61.43 4.29
CA SER A 108 27.88 -61.79 2.94
C SER A 108 27.46 -63.25 2.79
N MET A 109 27.20 -63.99 3.86
CA MET A 109 26.83 -65.44 3.71
C MET A 109 25.63 -65.83 4.61
N SER A 110 24.71 -64.94 4.93
CA SER A 110 23.41 -65.39 5.46
C SER A 110 22.41 -64.26 5.39
N CYS A 111 21.54 -64.28 4.43
CA CYS A 111 20.22 -63.66 4.30
C CYS A 111 19.94 -63.20 2.86
N ILE A 112 19.98 -64.14 1.91
CA ILE A 112 19.21 -64.01 0.66
C ILE A 112 17.86 -64.66 0.95
N THR A 113 17.00 -64.03 1.74
CA THR A 113 15.54 -64.21 1.69
C THR A 113 14.89 -63.00 2.31
N THR A 114 13.97 -62.37 1.54
CA THR A 114 12.92 -61.47 1.98
C THR A 114 13.31 -60.06 2.44
N LEU A 115 13.64 -59.18 1.50
CA LEU A 115 13.22 -57.80 1.53
C LEU A 115 12.76 -57.38 0.13
N SER A 116 11.71 -57.96 -0.39
CA SER A 116 10.79 -57.19 -1.24
C SER A 116 10.08 -56.22 -0.34
N SER A 117 10.75 -55.11 -0.03
CA SER A 117 10.06 -53.91 0.36
C SER A 117 9.23 -53.51 -0.86
N CYS A 118 7.97 -53.91 -0.84
CA CYS A 118 6.97 -53.26 -1.69
C CYS A 118 7.02 -51.79 -1.34
N PHE A 119 7.77 -51.00 -2.09
CA PHE A 119 7.35 -49.61 -2.32
C PHE A 119 6.01 -49.77 -3.05
N LYS A 120 4.93 -49.76 -2.27
CA LYS A 120 3.63 -49.48 -2.83
C LYS A 120 3.78 -48.08 -3.42
N GLU A 121 3.84 -48.01 -4.75
CA GLU A 121 3.64 -46.71 -5.41
C GLU A 121 2.35 -46.15 -4.82
N GLU A 122 2.40 -44.93 -4.33
CA GLU A 122 1.19 -44.26 -3.87
C GLU A 122 0.19 -44.29 -5.03
N PRO A 123 -1.06 -44.66 -4.77
CA PRO A 123 -2.06 -44.64 -5.83
C PRO A 123 -2.13 -43.24 -6.40
N LEU A 124 -2.21 -43.14 -7.72
CA LEU A 124 -2.39 -41.87 -8.41
C LEU A 124 -3.63 -41.14 -7.84
N ASN A 125 -3.55 -39.81 -7.74
CA ASN A 125 -4.63 -39.01 -7.19
C ASN A 125 -5.87 -39.07 -8.08
N ALA A 126 -7.02 -39.37 -7.48
CA ALA A 126 -8.31 -39.40 -8.15
C ALA A 126 -9.03 -38.05 -8.14
N GLU A 127 -8.51 -37.06 -7.40
CA GLU A 127 -9.13 -35.75 -7.33
C GLU A 127 -8.86 -34.91 -8.59
N CYS A 128 -9.85 -34.17 -9.04
CA CYS A 128 -9.80 -33.35 -10.25
C CYS A 128 -10.42 -31.96 -10.01
N ASP A 129 -9.92 -31.27 -8.97
CA ASP A 129 -10.47 -30.00 -8.56
C ASP A 129 -9.61 -28.80 -8.90
N ILE A 130 -10.28 -27.67 -9.14
CA ILE A 130 -9.64 -26.34 -9.12
C ILE A 130 -9.77 -25.82 -7.69
N GLU A 131 -8.66 -25.59 -7.00
CA GLU A 131 -8.62 -25.01 -5.66
C GLU A 131 -8.63 -23.48 -5.69
N GLN A 132 -7.94 -22.91 -6.67
CA GLN A 132 -7.86 -21.45 -6.87
C GLN A 132 -7.79 -21.13 -8.36
N ALA A 133 -8.41 -20.02 -8.72
CA ALA A 133 -8.29 -19.41 -10.02
C ALA A 133 -7.83 -17.95 -9.86
N TYR A 134 -6.88 -17.50 -10.69
CA TYR A 134 -6.43 -16.12 -10.66
C TYR A 134 -6.06 -15.63 -12.05
N ILE A 135 -6.16 -14.31 -12.23
CA ILE A 135 -5.70 -13.63 -13.44
C ILE A 135 -4.54 -12.73 -13.03
N HIS A 136 -3.36 -13.07 -13.52
CA HIS A 136 -2.16 -12.29 -13.22
C HIS A 136 -2.20 -10.96 -13.97
N ALA A 137 -2.16 -9.86 -13.22
CA ALA A 137 -2.01 -8.53 -13.76
C ALA A 137 -0.78 -7.88 -13.14
N ASP A 138 0.13 -7.39 -13.96
CA ASP A 138 1.23 -6.57 -13.48
C ASP A 138 0.69 -5.24 -12.90
N ASN A 139 1.51 -4.53 -12.11
CA ASN A 139 1.08 -3.29 -11.46
C ASN A 139 0.58 -2.21 -12.45
N LYS A 140 0.96 -2.26 -13.72
CA LYS A 140 0.49 -1.33 -14.75
C LYS A 140 -0.88 -1.71 -15.27
N ASN A 141 -1.14 -3.01 -15.43
CA ASN A 141 -2.39 -3.53 -15.99
C ASN A 141 -3.45 -3.80 -14.92
N LEU A 142 -3.07 -3.95 -13.66
CA LEU A 142 -3.99 -4.22 -12.56
C LEU A 142 -5.14 -3.21 -12.53
N LEU A 143 -4.82 -1.91 -12.58
CA LEU A 143 -5.80 -0.83 -12.58
C LEU A 143 -6.62 -0.73 -13.87
N ASN A 144 -6.13 -1.28 -14.97
CA ASN A 144 -6.88 -1.35 -16.23
C ASN A 144 -7.91 -2.48 -16.23
N LEU A 145 -7.69 -3.53 -15.46
CA LEU A 145 -8.51 -4.73 -15.48
C LEU A 145 -9.44 -4.82 -14.27
N PHE A 146 -8.96 -4.46 -13.08
CA PHE A 146 -9.67 -4.68 -11.83
C PHE A 146 -9.93 -3.38 -11.08
N THR A 147 -11.06 -3.33 -10.37
CA THR A 147 -11.37 -2.24 -9.44
C THR A 147 -10.58 -2.41 -8.14
N ASN A 148 -10.57 -3.63 -7.60
CA ASN A 148 -9.82 -3.97 -6.40
C ASN A 148 -8.74 -5.02 -6.71
N PRO A 149 -7.55 -4.94 -6.08
CA PRO A 149 -6.53 -5.99 -6.24
C PRO A 149 -6.98 -7.38 -5.82
N SER A 150 -7.92 -7.50 -4.87
CA SER A 150 -8.51 -8.77 -4.43
C SER A 150 -9.30 -9.49 -5.51
N ASP A 151 -9.86 -8.76 -6.49
CA ASP A 151 -10.67 -9.33 -7.55
C ASP A 151 -9.86 -10.19 -8.54
N THR A 152 -8.53 -10.19 -8.42
CA THR A 152 -7.63 -11.02 -9.22
C THR A 152 -7.63 -12.48 -8.83
N LEU A 153 -8.13 -12.84 -7.64
CA LEU A 153 -8.09 -14.19 -7.08
C LEU A 153 -9.48 -14.66 -6.68
N VAL A 154 -9.83 -15.87 -7.09
CA VAL A 154 -11.06 -16.58 -6.66
C VAL A 154 -10.64 -17.89 -5.98
N ASN A 155 -11.00 -18.04 -4.70
CA ASN A 155 -10.90 -19.32 -4.00
C ASN A 155 -12.10 -20.16 -4.36
N VAL A 156 -11.89 -21.37 -4.84
CA VAL A 156 -12.96 -22.26 -5.34
C VAL A 156 -13.29 -23.28 -4.26
N GLN A 157 -14.55 -23.35 -3.85
CA GLN A 157 -15.00 -24.37 -2.91
C GLN A 157 -15.19 -25.71 -3.63
N SER A 158 -15.06 -26.82 -2.91
CA SER A 158 -15.09 -28.16 -3.49
C SER A 158 -16.40 -28.52 -4.21
N ASP A 159 -17.50 -27.85 -3.88
CA ASP A 159 -18.82 -28.03 -4.54
C ASP A 159 -19.06 -27.06 -5.70
N GLN A 160 -18.21 -26.07 -5.87
CA GLN A 160 -18.34 -25.06 -6.92
C GLN A 160 -17.80 -25.56 -8.26
N THR A 161 -18.59 -25.36 -9.31
CA THR A 161 -18.20 -25.58 -10.72
C THR A 161 -18.26 -24.31 -11.56
N LYS A 162 -18.67 -23.19 -10.94
CA LYS A 162 -18.72 -21.88 -11.58
C LYS A 162 -17.71 -20.96 -10.92
N ILE A 163 -16.82 -20.42 -11.73
CA ILE A 163 -15.78 -19.48 -11.31
C ILE A 163 -16.06 -18.15 -12.02
N GLU A 164 -16.22 -17.09 -11.26
CA GLU A 164 -16.52 -15.77 -11.82
C GLU A 164 -15.51 -14.74 -11.35
N PHE A 165 -14.84 -14.11 -12.31
CA PHE A 165 -14.04 -12.91 -12.08
C PHE A 165 -14.86 -11.66 -12.32
N THR A 166 -14.57 -10.59 -11.54
CA THR A 166 -15.20 -9.28 -11.76
C THR A 166 -14.14 -8.31 -12.25
N MET A 167 -14.30 -7.83 -13.49
CA MET A 167 -13.38 -6.85 -14.09
C MET A 167 -14.07 -5.50 -14.29
N ARG A 168 -13.29 -4.46 -14.53
CA ARG A 168 -13.81 -3.13 -14.87
C ARG A 168 -14.69 -3.17 -16.10
N PRO A 169 -15.69 -2.27 -16.22
CA PRO A 169 -16.63 -2.24 -17.35
C PRO A 169 -15.98 -2.18 -18.73
N PHE A 170 -14.84 -1.49 -18.83
CA PHE A 170 -14.09 -1.30 -20.08
C PHE A 170 -12.92 -2.29 -20.27
N ALA A 171 -12.71 -3.21 -19.35
CA ALA A 171 -11.66 -4.22 -19.51
C ALA A 171 -11.89 -5.04 -20.80
N ALA A 172 -10.82 -5.24 -21.56
CA ALA A 172 -10.88 -6.09 -22.75
C ALA A 172 -10.97 -7.56 -22.33
N LEU A 173 -12.03 -8.26 -22.73
CA LEU A 173 -12.27 -9.65 -22.36
C LEU A 173 -11.75 -10.67 -23.38
N THR A 174 -11.25 -10.22 -24.53
CA THR A 174 -10.88 -11.10 -25.64
C THR A 174 -9.53 -11.82 -25.48
N LYS A 175 -8.70 -11.40 -24.51
CA LYS A 175 -7.37 -11.97 -24.29
C LYS A 175 -7.07 -12.03 -22.80
N GLN A 176 -7.81 -12.87 -22.08
CA GLN A 176 -7.55 -13.10 -20.66
C GLN A 176 -6.95 -14.50 -20.47
N ALA A 177 -6.02 -14.62 -19.53
CA ALA A 177 -5.26 -15.82 -19.27
C ALA A 177 -5.41 -16.30 -17.82
N PRO A 178 -6.54 -16.90 -17.44
CA PRO A 178 -6.72 -17.43 -16.10
C PRO A 178 -5.71 -18.52 -15.79
N ILE A 179 -5.14 -18.47 -14.61
CA ILE A 179 -4.21 -19.48 -14.08
C ILE A 179 -4.93 -20.22 -12.96
N PHE A 180 -4.74 -21.52 -12.92
CA PHE A 180 -5.45 -22.40 -11.99
C PHE A 180 -4.45 -23.16 -11.11
N ARG A 181 -4.73 -23.19 -9.81
CA ARG A 181 -4.14 -24.14 -8.89
C ARG A 181 -5.07 -25.35 -8.82
N LEU A 182 -4.57 -26.50 -9.22
CA LEU A 182 -5.27 -27.76 -9.27
C LEU A 182 -4.88 -28.64 -8.09
N THR A 183 -5.69 -29.66 -7.81
CA THR A 183 -5.28 -30.81 -6.99
C THR A 183 -4.02 -31.46 -7.55
N PRO A 184 -3.12 -32.01 -6.70
CA PRO A 184 -1.85 -32.55 -7.14
C PRO A 184 -1.99 -33.61 -8.23
N GLY A 185 -1.19 -33.51 -9.30
CA GLY A 185 -1.17 -34.44 -10.43
C GLY A 185 -2.28 -34.23 -11.46
N ALA A 186 -3.32 -33.44 -11.18
CA ALA A 186 -4.39 -33.16 -12.11
C ALA A 186 -3.95 -32.27 -13.28
N THR A 187 -4.59 -32.42 -14.42
CA THR A 187 -4.37 -31.63 -15.65
C THR A 187 -5.65 -30.87 -16.04
N ILE A 188 -5.50 -29.77 -16.78
CA ILE A 188 -6.64 -28.93 -17.21
C ILE A 188 -6.59 -28.62 -18.71
N SER A 189 -7.73 -28.57 -19.33
CA SER A 189 -7.92 -28.17 -20.73
C SER A 189 -9.12 -27.20 -20.83
N PRO A 190 -9.00 -26.01 -21.47
CA PRO A 190 -7.76 -25.42 -22.02
C PRO A 190 -6.63 -25.28 -21.00
N GLU A 191 -5.37 -25.18 -21.47
CA GLU A 191 -4.19 -25.09 -20.60
C GLU A 191 -4.25 -23.87 -19.67
N SER A 192 -3.84 -24.06 -18.43
CA SER A 192 -3.73 -22.98 -17.43
C SER A 192 -2.81 -21.86 -17.94
N GLY A 193 -3.28 -20.62 -17.89
CA GLY A 193 -2.56 -19.43 -18.40
C GLY A 193 -2.65 -19.26 -19.92
N SER A 194 -3.39 -20.11 -20.66
CA SER A 194 -3.65 -19.88 -22.08
C SER A 194 -4.63 -18.71 -22.29
N LEU A 195 -4.43 -17.96 -23.39
CA LEU A 195 -5.29 -16.83 -23.75
C LEU A 195 -6.66 -17.31 -24.21
N GLN A 196 -7.71 -16.80 -23.59
CA GLN A 196 -9.10 -17.12 -23.89
C GLN A 196 -9.91 -15.85 -24.16
N ASP A 197 -10.98 -16.01 -24.93
CA ASP A 197 -11.95 -14.94 -25.25
C ASP A 197 -13.23 -15.12 -24.40
N PHE A 198 -13.35 -14.29 -23.36
CA PHE A 198 -14.51 -14.24 -22.49
C PHE A 198 -15.57 -13.23 -22.95
N SER A 199 -15.38 -12.56 -24.08
CA SER A 199 -16.36 -11.60 -24.60
C SER A 199 -17.63 -12.25 -25.12
N LYS A 200 -17.56 -13.55 -25.43
CA LYS A 200 -18.67 -14.37 -25.96
C LYS A 200 -19.40 -15.17 -24.88
N GLY A 201 -18.96 -15.06 -23.64
CA GLY A 201 -19.55 -15.78 -22.52
C GLY A 201 -18.57 -16.66 -21.75
N PRO A 202 -19.05 -17.56 -20.89
CA PRO A 202 -18.20 -18.44 -20.10
C PRO A 202 -17.35 -19.37 -20.96
N VAL A 203 -16.11 -19.60 -20.54
CA VAL A 203 -15.21 -20.60 -21.13
C VAL A 203 -15.26 -21.85 -20.25
N THR A 204 -15.41 -23.00 -20.91
CA THR A 204 -15.46 -24.31 -20.25
C THR A 204 -14.07 -24.86 -20.10
N TYR A 205 -13.70 -25.21 -18.86
CA TYR A 205 -12.45 -25.91 -18.53
C TYR A 205 -12.77 -27.30 -17.99
N THR A 206 -12.01 -28.30 -18.42
CA THR A 206 -12.13 -29.68 -17.92
C THR A 206 -10.84 -30.02 -17.17
N VAL A 207 -10.95 -30.40 -15.90
CA VAL A 207 -9.87 -30.91 -15.08
C VAL A 207 -9.95 -32.43 -15.09
N THR A 208 -8.82 -33.09 -15.32
CA THR A 208 -8.69 -34.55 -15.31
C THR A 208 -7.74 -34.98 -14.20
N SER A 209 -8.12 -35.95 -13.40
CA SER A 209 -7.33 -36.49 -12.30
C SER A 209 -6.00 -37.08 -12.79
N GLU A 210 -5.05 -37.27 -11.87
CA GLU A 210 -3.74 -37.88 -12.17
C GLU A 210 -3.89 -39.32 -12.72
N ASP A 211 -4.84 -40.08 -12.15
CA ASP A 211 -5.15 -41.46 -12.58
C ASP A 211 -5.94 -41.54 -13.91
N LYS A 212 -6.35 -40.36 -14.45
CA LYS A 212 -7.13 -40.17 -15.68
C LYS A 212 -8.50 -40.86 -15.68
N GLN A 213 -9.01 -41.28 -14.52
CA GLN A 213 -10.28 -41.96 -14.42
C GLN A 213 -11.47 -40.98 -14.15
N TRP A 214 -11.13 -39.81 -13.63
CA TRP A 214 -12.12 -38.80 -13.24
C TRP A 214 -11.90 -37.50 -13.97
N SER A 215 -12.99 -36.83 -14.29
CA SER A 215 -12.93 -35.47 -14.82
C SER A 215 -14.02 -34.60 -14.28
N ARG A 216 -13.75 -33.31 -14.11
CA ARG A 216 -14.71 -32.32 -13.66
C ARG A 216 -14.68 -31.09 -14.55
N THR A 217 -15.86 -30.58 -14.88
CA THR A 217 -16.00 -29.44 -15.78
C THR A 217 -16.35 -28.20 -14.99
N TYR A 218 -15.65 -27.10 -15.30
CA TYR A 218 -15.83 -25.79 -14.71
C TYR A 218 -16.24 -24.76 -15.75
N GLN A 219 -17.20 -23.90 -15.41
CA GLN A 219 -17.58 -22.75 -16.20
C GLN A 219 -16.88 -21.51 -15.63
N VAL A 220 -15.88 -21.00 -16.33
CA VAL A 220 -15.17 -19.78 -15.95
C VAL A 220 -15.74 -18.61 -16.72
N SER A 221 -16.17 -17.58 -16.02
CA SER A 221 -16.76 -16.38 -16.60
C SER A 221 -16.06 -15.12 -16.08
N ILE A 222 -16.16 -14.06 -16.87
CA ILE A 222 -15.74 -12.72 -16.45
C ILE A 222 -16.93 -11.80 -16.63
N LYS A 223 -17.45 -11.27 -15.53
CA LYS A 223 -18.45 -10.21 -15.58
C LYS A 223 -17.81 -8.84 -15.50
N LYS A 224 -18.43 -7.88 -16.13
CA LYS A 224 -18.10 -6.47 -15.96
C LYS A 224 -18.79 -5.96 -14.71
N GLY A 225 -18.00 -5.72 -13.66
CA GLY A 225 -18.51 -5.19 -12.41
C GLY A 225 -18.83 -3.71 -12.53
N GLN A 226 -20.03 -3.34 -12.17
CA GLN A 226 -20.44 -1.95 -12.06
C GLN A 226 -21.03 -1.73 -10.67
N THR A 227 -20.49 -0.73 -9.96
CA THR A 227 -21.21 -0.13 -8.84
C THR A 227 -22.00 1.03 -9.40
N THR A 228 -23.29 0.83 -9.65
CA THR A 228 -24.16 1.92 -10.08
C THR A 228 -24.51 2.77 -8.87
N MET A 229 -24.16 4.04 -8.94
CA MET A 229 -24.48 5.01 -7.93
C MET A 229 -25.95 5.42 -8.04
N PRO A 230 -26.73 5.43 -6.95
CA PRO A 230 -28.05 6.02 -6.95
C PRO A 230 -27.96 7.53 -7.25
N ASN A 231 -29.09 8.14 -7.62
CA ASN A 231 -29.15 9.58 -7.92
C ASN A 231 -28.89 10.48 -6.69
N GLU A 232 -29.10 9.93 -5.51
CA GLU A 232 -28.76 10.56 -4.24
C GLU A 232 -27.98 9.58 -3.38
N ILE A 233 -26.79 9.99 -2.92
CA ILE A 233 -25.89 9.17 -2.13
C ILE A 233 -25.56 9.92 -0.89
N GLU A 234 -25.81 9.32 0.26
CA GLU A 234 -25.45 9.86 1.56
C GLU A 234 -24.20 9.16 2.08
N PHE A 235 -23.23 9.91 2.55
CA PHE A 235 -22.03 9.48 3.23
C PHE A 235 -22.15 9.95 4.67
N GLU A 236 -22.66 9.09 5.53
CA GLU A 236 -22.97 9.43 6.93
C GLU A 236 -21.78 9.26 7.88
N PHE A 237 -20.67 8.66 7.42
CA PHE A 237 -19.43 8.36 8.19
C PHE A 237 -19.63 7.54 9.46
N GLU A 238 -20.77 6.84 9.59
CA GLU A 238 -21.12 6.02 10.77
C GLU A 238 -20.31 4.73 10.87
N ASP A 239 -19.88 4.15 9.72
CA ASP A 239 -19.19 2.87 9.63
C ASP A 239 -17.67 3.02 9.71
N ALA A 240 -17.19 3.65 10.80
CA ALA A 240 -15.77 3.72 11.11
C ALA A 240 -15.31 2.48 11.87
N TYR A 241 -14.14 1.93 11.50
CA TYR A 241 -13.54 0.77 12.15
C TYR A 241 -12.04 0.97 12.38
N LEU A 242 -11.46 0.22 13.32
CA LEU A 242 -10.03 0.25 13.60
C LEU A 242 -9.33 -0.87 12.85
N ASP A 243 -8.29 -0.50 12.08
CA ASP A 243 -7.32 -1.43 11.51
C ASP A 243 -5.91 -0.83 11.69
N LYS A 244 -4.93 -1.66 12.04
CA LYS A 244 -3.53 -1.26 12.26
C LYS A 244 -3.33 -0.10 13.24
N GLY A 245 -4.26 0.07 14.18
CA GLY A 245 -4.18 1.07 15.25
C GLY A 245 -4.77 2.43 14.91
N TYR A 246 -5.40 2.63 13.76
CA TYR A 246 -6.07 3.87 13.36
C TYR A 246 -7.43 3.63 12.72
N TYR A 247 -8.25 4.68 12.64
CA TYR A 247 -9.58 4.64 12.04
C TYR A 247 -9.52 4.58 10.52
N ASN A 248 -10.42 3.77 9.95
CA ASN A 248 -10.75 3.66 8.54
C ASN A 248 -12.27 3.74 8.39
N TRP A 249 -12.77 4.06 7.20
CA TRP A 249 -14.20 4.18 6.89
C TRP A 249 -14.58 3.30 5.72
N GLN A 250 -15.76 2.73 5.79
CA GLN A 250 -16.38 1.98 4.71
C GLN A 250 -17.80 2.48 4.50
N GLU A 251 -18.32 2.30 3.30
CA GLU A 251 -19.70 2.58 2.96
C GLU A 251 -20.49 1.28 2.83
N ASN A 252 -21.78 1.33 3.14
CA ASN A 252 -22.67 0.19 2.97
C ASN A 252 -23.82 0.58 2.04
N TRP A 253 -23.72 0.20 0.77
CA TRP A 253 -24.77 0.47 -0.20
C TRP A 253 -25.44 -0.83 -0.63
N ASN A 254 -26.75 -0.92 -0.38
CA ASN A 254 -27.56 -2.09 -0.72
C ASN A 254 -26.99 -3.41 -0.18
N GLY A 255 -26.43 -3.38 1.02
CA GLY A 255 -25.80 -4.54 1.67
C GLY A 255 -24.39 -4.86 1.19
N ASN A 256 -23.83 -4.10 0.24
CA ASN A 256 -22.45 -4.23 -0.19
C ASN A 256 -21.56 -3.25 0.57
N LYS A 257 -20.56 -3.78 1.25
CA LYS A 257 -19.52 -2.96 1.89
C LYS A 257 -18.50 -2.50 0.86
N LEU A 258 -18.24 -1.21 0.84
CA LEU A 258 -17.33 -0.58 -0.10
C LEU A 258 -16.25 0.19 0.66
N ASP A 259 -15.00 -0.24 0.52
CA ASP A 259 -13.81 0.43 1.05
C ASP A 259 -13.33 1.48 0.03
N ILE A 260 -14.02 2.60 -0.04
CA ILE A 260 -13.69 3.67 -1.01
C ILE A 260 -12.94 4.83 -0.38
N TRP A 261 -13.01 4.97 0.96
CA TRP A 261 -12.36 6.04 1.69
C TRP A 261 -10.93 5.69 2.07
N ALA A 262 -10.04 6.65 1.93
CA ALA A 262 -8.66 6.56 2.34
C ALA A 262 -8.22 7.78 3.14
N THR A 263 -7.17 7.60 3.96
CA THR A 263 -6.56 8.65 4.78
C THR A 263 -5.05 8.56 4.73
N GLY A 264 -4.36 9.63 5.11
CA GLY A 264 -2.91 9.66 5.32
C GLY A 264 -2.43 8.99 6.62
N ASN A 265 -3.32 8.42 7.43
CA ASN A 265 -2.99 7.84 8.73
C ASN A 265 -1.90 6.77 8.66
N SER A 266 -1.89 5.93 7.64
CA SER A 266 -0.84 4.91 7.46
C SER A 266 0.54 5.52 7.22
N GLY A 267 0.62 6.69 6.58
CA GLY A 267 1.86 7.47 6.44
C GLY A 267 2.32 8.07 7.76
N PHE A 268 1.41 8.61 8.55
CA PHE A 268 1.69 9.11 9.91
C PHE A 268 2.17 7.99 10.83
N ASN A 269 1.57 6.80 10.74
CA ASN A 269 1.93 5.62 11.52
C ASN A 269 3.39 5.19 11.34
N ILE A 270 3.98 5.35 10.15
CA ILE A 270 5.38 5.00 9.91
C ILE A 270 6.31 5.68 10.91
N ASN A 271 6.01 6.94 11.23
CA ASN A 271 6.84 7.75 12.11
C ASN A 271 6.37 7.73 13.58
N ASN A 272 5.09 7.38 13.80
CA ASN A 272 4.41 7.37 15.09
C ASN A 272 3.70 6.02 15.34
N PRO A 273 4.41 4.88 15.36
CA PRO A 273 3.79 3.55 15.43
C PRO A 273 3.16 3.24 16.80
N SER A 274 3.43 4.06 17.81
CA SER A 274 2.86 3.92 19.16
C SER A 274 1.72 4.90 19.44
N ALA A 275 1.29 5.67 18.42
CA ALA A 275 0.18 6.61 18.57
C ALA A 275 -1.12 5.85 18.87
N LYS A 276 -1.91 6.37 19.78
CA LYS A 276 -3.27 5.87 20.04
C LYS A 276 -4.21 6.27 18.90
N PRO A 277 -5.32 5.55 18.70
CA PRO A 277 -6.26 5.86 17.60
C PRO A 277 -6.71 7.32 17.54
N GLU A 278 -6.86 7.97 18.69
CA GLU A 278 -7.32 9.37 18.82
C GLU A 278 -6.21 10.39 18.53
N GLU A 279 -4.95 9.95 18.45
CA GLU A 279 -3.77 10.79 18.21
C GLU A 279 -3.40 10.87 16.72
N TYR A 280 -4.16 10.22 15.84
CA TYR A 280 -3.93 10.29 14.40
C TYR A 280 -4.51 11.57 13.78
N PRO A 281 -3.96 12.01 12.63
CA PRO A 281 -4.48 13.19 11.92
C PRO A 281 -5.96 13.06 11.51
N THR A 282 -6.44 11.86 11.24
CA THR A 282 -7.84 11.60 10.85
C THR A 282 -8.46 10.61 11.83
N VAL A 283 -9.48 11.06 12.55
CA VAL A 283 -10.12 10.27 13.60
C VAL A 283 -11.64 10.36 13.53
N MET A 284 -12.31 9.31 13.98
CA MET A 284 -13.75 9.28 14.20
C MET A 284 -14.09 10.07 15.48
N ILE A 285 -15.15 10.87 15.43
CA ILE A 285 -15.76 11.51 16.59
C ILE A 285 -17.17 10.97 16.84
N LYS A 286 -17.57 10.93 18.11
CA LYS A 286 -18.91 10.45 18.52
C LYS A 286 -20.00 11.51 18.37
N ASP A 287 -19.58 12.77 18.46
CA ASP A 287 -20.45 13.95 18.43
C ASP A 287 -20.26 14.68 17.10
N GLY A 288 -20.71 14.06 16.00
CA GLY A 288 -20.79 14.67 14.67
C GLY A 288 -21.90 15.71 14.59
N TYR A 289 -22.27 16.13 13.39
CA TYR A 289 -23.49 16.89 13.15
C TYR A 289 -24.72 16.01 13.41
N LYS A 290 -24.66 14.75 12.93
CA LYS A 290 -25.68 13.73 13.13
C LYS A 290 -24.96 12.39 13.42
N GLY A 291 -25.01 11.92 14.66
CA GLY A 291 -24.33 10.68 15.04
C GLY A 291 -22.81 10.83 15.10
N LYS A 292 -22.07 9.91 14.45
CA LYS A 292 -20.63 10.02 14.34
C LYS A 292 -20.24 10.94 13.18
N GLY A 293 -19.01 11.43 13.25
CA GLY A 293 -18.43 12.25 12.19
C GLY A 293 -16.92 12.02 12.09
N VAL A 294 -16.27 12.83 11.28
CA VAL A 294 -14.82 12.76 11.06
C VAL A 294 -14.17 14.07 11.52
N LYS A 295 -13.06 13.94 12.26
CA LYS A 295 -12.20 15.06 12.64
C LYS A 295 -10.85 14.88 11.94
N LEU A 296 -10.46 15.91 11.21
CA LEU A 296 -9.21 16.00 10.47
C LEU A 296 -8.36 17.08 11.14
N THR A 297 -7.16 16.74 11.62
CA THR A 297 -6.28 17.68 12.32
C THR A 297 -4.89 17.67 11.73
N THR A 298 -4.34 18.82 11.41
CA THR A 298 -2.94 18.96 11.02
C THR A 298 -2.05 18.76 12.23
N GLN A 299 -1.20 17.75 12.18
CA GLN A 299 -0.37 17.35 13.31
C GLN A 299 1.12 17.36 12.97
N ARG A 300 1.94 17.47 14.01
CA ARG A 300 3.40 17.26 13.90
C ARG A 300 3.70 15.79 13.67
N THR A 301 4.47 15.50 12.63
CA THR A 301 5.01 14.15 12.40
C THR A 301 6.22 13.85 13.25
N GLY A 302 7.10 14.86 13.50
CA GLY A 302 8.32 14.70 14.32
C GLY A 302 9.33 13.69 13.78
N GLY A 303 10.35 13.41 14.59
CA GLY A 303 11.31 12.33 14.32
C GLY A 303 12.02 12.41 12.96
N PHE A 304 12.01 11.29 12.21
CA PHE A 304 12.66 11.20 10.90
C PHE A 304 11.96 12.08 9.83
N ALA A 305 10.67 12.32 9.97
CA ALA A 305 9.93 13.14 9.03
C ALA A 305 10.44 14.60 8.97
N ASP A 306 10.92 15.15 10.09
CA ASP A 306 11.55 16.47 10.11
C ASP A 306 12.83 16.52 9.25
N VAL A 307 13.61 15.45 9.28
CA VAL A 307 14.87 15.34 8.51
C VAL A 307 14.57 15.33 7.01
N VAL A 308 13.50 14.65 6.59
CA VAL A 308 13.11 14.55 5.18
C VAL A 308 12.15 15.66 4.75
N LYS A 309 12.02 16.73 5.53
CA LYS A 309 11.21 17.93 5.23
C LYS A 309 9.70 17.64 5.10
N LYS A 310 9.21 16.72 5.92
CA LYS A 310 7.78 16.33 6.02
C LYS A 310 7.29 16.54 7.47
N PRO A 311 7.41 17.76 8.05
CA PRO A 311 7.26 17.99 9.49
C PRO A 311 5.82 17.92 9.98
N ILE A 312 4.86 18.04 9.10
CA ILE A 312 3.42 17.98 9.41
C ILE A 312 2.72 16.92 8.58
N ALA A 313 1.61 16.42 9.10
CA ALA A 313 0.63 15.62 8.39
C ALA A 313 -0.73 16.31 8.52
N ALA A 314 -1.27 16.81 7.43
CA ALA A 314 -2.65 17.29 7.41
C ALA A 314 -3.60 16.10 7.55
N GLY A 315 -4.58 16.22 8.45
CA GLY A 315 -5.68 15.27 8.50
C GLY A 315 -6.45 15.32 7.18
N ASN A 316 -6.72 14.19 6.58
CA ASN A 316 -7.42 14.09 5.31
C ASN A 316 -8.30 12.86 5.23
N LEU A 317 -9.40 12.97 4.50
CA LEU A 317 -10.27 11.86 4.11
C LEU A 317 -10.66 12.06 2.65
N PHE A 318 -10.51 11.02 1.83
CA PHE A 318 -10.81 11.14 0.40
C PHE A 318 -11.24 9.81 -0.21
N ILE A 319 -12.05 9.87 -1.26
CA ILE A 319 -12.34 8.69 -2.08
C ILE A 319 -11.12 8.38 -2.94
N GLY A 320 -10.54 7.19 -2.72
CA GLY A 320 -9.31 6.76 -3.41
C GLY A 320 -8.49 5.76 -2.62
N GLN A 321 -7.17 5.82 -2.77
CA GLN A 321 -6.22 4.93 -2.10
C GLN A 321 -5.00 5.71 -1.63
N PHE A 322 -4.44 5.32 -0.49
CA PHE A 322 -3.18 5.86 0.02
C PHE A 322 -2.13 4.75 0.14
N ASN A 323 -0.97 4.96 -0.49
CA ASN A 323 0.15 4.04 -0.39
C ASN A 323 1.23 4.63 0.52
N ALA A 324 1.34 4.11 1.72
CA ALA A 324 2.33 4.57 2.70
C ALA A 324 3.78 4.34 2.26
N THR A 325 4.07 3.34 1.43
CA THR A 325 5.42 3.09 0.90
C THR A 325 5.83 4.18 -0.09
N ASP A 326 4.91 4.60 -0.98
CA ASP A 326 5.15 5.69 -1.91
C ASP A 326 5.35 7.01 -1.16
N ALA A 327 4.69 7.20 -0.01
CA ALA A 327 4.82 8.41 0.82
C ALA A 327 6.25 8.66 1.32
N LEU A 328 7.08 7.64 1.43
CA LEU A 328 8.49 7.79 1.83
C LEU A 328 9.33 8.45 0.73
N THR A 329 9.06 8.12 -0.52
CA THR A 329 9.83 8.59 -1.70
C THR A 329 9.19 9.80 -2.34
N ASP A 330 7.90 9.73 -2.65
CA ASP A 330 7.12 10.81 -3.28
C ASP A 330 5.73 10.91 -2.64
N ALA A 331 5.56 11.85 -1.72
CA ALA A 331 4.30 12.04 -1.00
C ALA A 331 3.13 12.41 -1.93
N MET A 332 3.39 13.09 -3.05
CA MET A 332 2.36 13.43 -4.02
C MET A 332 1.80 12.20 -4.73
N LYS A 333 2.64 11.19 -4.98
CA LYS A 333 2.25 9.92 -5.63
C LYS A 333 1.64 8.91 -4.65
N ALA A 334 1.83 9.13 -3.35
CA ALA A 334 1.22 8.28 -2.32
C ALA A 334 -0.30 8.31 -2.34
N THR A 335 -0.88 9.46 -2.68
CA THR A 335 -2.33 9.68 -2.74
C THR A 335 -2.83 9.46 -4.15
N LYS A 336 -3.66 8.43 -4.34
CA LYS A 336 -4.30 8.07 -5.60
C LYS A 336 -5.79 8.40 -5.46
N PHE A 337 -6.22 9.47 -6.13
CA PHE A 337 -7.58 9.98 -5.99
C PHE A 337 -8.54 9.33 -6.96
N GLY A 338 -9.72 9.02 -6.45
CA GLY A 338 -10.89 8.59 -7.21
C GLY A 338 -11.12 7.09 -7.23
N HIS A 339 -12.39 6.78 -7.35
CA HIS A 339 -12.92 5.43 -7.56
C HIS A 339 -13.83 5.47 -8.81
N PRO A 340 -13.76 4.48 -9.69
CA PRO A 340 -14.66 4.40 -10.84
C PRO A 340 -16.06 4.00 -10.40
N PHE A 341 -17.03 4.82 -10.76
CA PHE A 341 -18.45 4.55 -10.52
C PHE A 341 -19.23 4.58 -11.82
N SER A 342 -20.29 3.81 -11.87
CA SER A 342 -21.34 3.93 -12.87
C SER A 342 -22.42 4.85 -12.35
N PHE A 343 -22.87 5.79 -13.17
CA PHE A 343 -23.95 6.72 -12.83
C PHE A 343 -25.03 6.67 -13.90
N ASP A 344 -26.30 6.68 -13.48
CA ASP A 344 -27.43 6.84 -14.39
C ASP A 344 -27.67 8.31 -14.77
N ALA A 345 -27.28 9.23 -13.89
CA ALA A 345 -27.32 10.66 -14.11
C ALA A 345 -25.99 11.30 -13.67
N LYS A 346 -25.64 12.46 -14.25
CA LYS A 346 -24.37 13.13 -13.95
C LYS A 346 -24.41 13.75 -12.54
N PRO A 347 -23.29 13.74 -11.78
CA PRO A 347 -23.16 14.48 -10.54
C PRO A 347 -23.50 15.95 -10.73
N ALA A 348 -24.47 16.45 -9.98
CA ALA A 348 -24.96 17.82 -10.10
C ALA A 348 -24.55 18.69 -8.92
N LYS A 349 -24.57 18.14 -7.70
CA LYS A 349 -24.34 18.88 -6.48
C LYS A 349 -23.69 18.01 -5.40
N LEU A 350 -22.82 18.63 -4.60
CA LEU A 350 -22.31 18.09 -3.34
C LEU A 350 -22.82 18.95 -2.19
N GLU A 351 -23.39 18.32 -1.17
CA GLU A 351 -23.89 18.94 0.06
C GLU A 351 -23.25 18.28 1.28
N GLY A 352 -23.32 18.96 2.43
CA GLY A 352 -22.85 18.39 3.69
C GLY A 352 -22.64 19.44 4.76
N TRP A 353 -22.03 19.01 5.86
CA TRP A 353 -21.78 19.86 7.02
C TRP A 353 -20.30 19.84 7.39
N TYR A 354 -19.79 21.01 7.79
CA TYR A 354 -18.43 21.13 8.31
C TYR A 354 -18.34 22.17 9.44
N LYS A 355 -17.26 22.07 10.22
CA LYS A 355 -16.70 23.13 11.07
C LYS A 355 -15.22 23.24 10.78
N TYR A 356 -14.64 24.42 10.96
CA TYR A 356 -13.21 24.60 10.77
C TYR A 356 -12.63 25.59 11.78
N GLN A 357 -11.45 25.26 12.27
CA GLN A 357 -10.62 26.12 13.09
C GLN A 357 -9.18 26.05 12.62
N ALA A 358 -8.62 27.18 12.21
CA ALA A 358 -7.22 27.28 11.85
C ALA A 358 -6.32 27.20 13.09
N GLY A 359 -5.17 26.57 12.94
CA GLY A 359 -4.10 26.62 13.94
C GLY A 359 -3.44 28.02 13.98
N GLU A 360 -2.78 28.32 15.11
CA GLU A 360 -2.26 29.67 15.36
C GLU A 360 -1.09 30.08 14.46
N LYS A 361 -0.23 29.13 14.06
CA LYS A 361 1.04 29.44 13.36
C LYS A 361 1.18 28.62 12.11
N PHE A 362 1.03 29.27 10.96
CA PHE A 362 1.35 28.68 9.68
C PHE A 362 2.85 28.53 9.50
N THR A 363 3.32 27.36 9.09
CA THR A 363 4.74 27.06 8.97
C THR A 363 5.09 26.45 7.62
N ASP A 364 6.34 26.66 7.21
CA ASP A 364 6.92 25.98 6.05
C ASP A 364 7.43 24.56 6.39
N LYS A 365 7.92 23.85 5.40
CA LYS A 365 8.51 22.50 5.55
C LYS A 365 9.78 22.43 6.41
N ASN A 366 10.30 23.55 6.90
CA ASN A 366 11.38 23.64 7.89
C ASN A 366 10.85 24.07 9.26
N MET A 367 9.51 24.16 9.44
CA MET A 367 8.84 24.69 10.62
C MET A 367 9.13 26.18 10.89
N LYS A 368 9.55 26.92 9.86
CA LYS A 368 9.71 28.36 9.96
C LYS A 368 8.32 29.01 9.86
N PRO A 369 7.93 29.87 10.79
CA PRO A 369 6.66 30.61 10.70
C PRO A 369 6.62 31.47 9.43
N LEU A 370 5.48 31.47 8.79
CA LEU A 370 5.13 32.34 7.67
C LEU A 370 3.96 33.24 8.07
N ASP A 371 3.93 34.45 7.53
CA ASP A 371 2.80 35.38 7.69
C ASP A 371 1.66 34.98 6.75
N ARG A 372 1.02 33.86 7.10
CA ARG A 372 -0.07 33.24 6.34
C ARG A 372 -1.08 32.62 7.29
N HIS A 373 -2.33 32.47 6.82
CA HIS A 373 -3.37 31.72 7.51
C HIS A 373 -3.51 30.33 6.92
N ASP A 374 -3.95 29.39 7.74
CA ASP A 374 -4.32 28.06 7.24
C ASP A 374 -5.82 28.01 6.95
N TYR A 375 -6.17 27.17 5.98
CA TYR A 375 -7.53 26.97 5.50
C TYR A 375 -7.83 25.49 5.38
N GLY A 376 -9.06 25.11 5.69
CA GLY A 376 -9.60 23.81 5.33
C GLY A 376 -9.96 23.74 3.85
N THR A 377 -10.04 22.53 3.32
CA THR A 377 -10.52 22.32 1.96
C THR A 377 -11.46 21.12 1.87
N ILE A 378 -12.56 21.30 1.15
CA ILE A 378 -13.48 20.23 0.72
C ILE A 378 -13.75 20.45 -0.76
N TYR A 379 -13.61 19.40 -1.56
CA TYR A 379 -13.94 19.46 -2.98
C TYR A 379 -14.29 18.09 -3.53
N ALA A 380 -14.99 18.08 -4.67
CA ALA A 380 -15.19 16.87 -5.45
C ALA A 380 -14.68 17.06 -6.88
N VAL A 381 -14.14 15.98 -7.45
CA VAL A 381 -13.63 15.94 -8.83
C VAL A 381 -14.20 14.74 -9.56
N LEU A 382 -14.85 15.01 -10.70
CA LEU A 382 -15.20 13.99 -11.68
C LEU A 382 -14.20 14.05 -12.82
N TYR A 383 -13.60 12.93 -13.21
CA TYR A 383 -12.59 12.89 -14.27
C TYR A 383 -12.70 11.62 -15.12
N GLU A 384 -12.25 11.70 -16.38
CA GLU A 384 -12.12 10.54 -17.25
C GLU A 384 -11.02 9.63 -16.74
N ASN A 385 -11.35 8.39 -16.41
CA ASN A 385 -10.41 7.43 -15.84
C ASN A 385 -9.68 6.59 -16.91
N ILE A 386 -9.87 6.91 -18.18
CA ILE A 386 -9.19 6.35 -19.33
C ILE A 386 -8.78 7.49 -20.26
N ASP A 387 -7.54 7.46 -20.72
CA ASP A 387 -7.06 8.42 -21.72
C ASP A 387 -7.48 8.05 -23.15
N GLU A 388 -7.17 8.90 -24.12
CA GLU A 388 -7.46 8.71 -25.55
C GLU A 388 -6.79 7.47 -26.15
N LYS A 389 -5.77 6.94 -25.49
CA LYS A 389 -5.03 5.72 -25.88
C LYS A 389 -5.56 4.46 -25.23
N GLY A 390 -6.59 4.58 -24.38
CA GLY A 390 -7.17 3.46 -23.64
C GLY A 390 -6.41 3.08 -22.35
N ASN A 391 -5.46 3.90 -21.87
CA ASN A 391 -4.75 3.65 -20.64
C ASN A 391 -5.54 4.18 -19.44
N ALA A 392 -5.47 3.46 -18.31
CA ALA A 392 -6.05 3.95 -17.06
C ALA A 392 -5.37 5.23 -16.58
N VAL A 393 -6.17 6.18 -16.13
CA VAL A 393 -5.74 7.44 -15.55
C VAL A 393 -6.09 7.45 -14.07
N LEU A 394 -5.12 7.84 -13.25
CA LEU A 394 -5.30 8.18 -11.85
C LEU A 394 -4.87 9.63 -11.63
N LEU A 395 -5.56 10.31 -10.73
CA LEU A 395 -5.14 11.62 -10.25
C LEU A 395 -4.34 11.45 -8.96
N TYR A 396 -3.35 12.32 -8.79
CA TYR A 396 -2.42 12.34 -7.67
C TYR A 396 -2.41 13.71 -6.98
N GLY A 397 -1.68 13.84 -5.88
CA GLY A 397 -1.60 15.09 -5.13
C GLY A 397 -1.16 16.31 -5.93
N ASP A 398 -0.36 16.11 -6.97
CA ASP A 398 0.16 17.16 -7.85
C ASP A 398 -0.83 17.60 -8.94
N ASN A 399 -1.84 16.81 -9.25
CA ASN A 399 -2.70 17.06 -10.42
C ASN A 399 -4.21 16.88 -10.22
N VAL A 400 -4.66 16.56 -8.99
CA VAL A 400 -6.07 16.26 -8.70
C VAL A 400 -7.03 17.41 -9.04
N GLN A 401 -6.58 18.65 -9.06
CA GLN A 401 -7.39 19.82 -9.45
C GLN A 401 -6.99 20.45 -10.79
N THR A 402 -5.91 19.98 -11.41
CA THR A 402 -5.32 20.63 -12.59
C THR A 402 -5.23 19.73 -13.81
N SER A 403 -5.45 18.43 -13.66
CA SER A 403 -5.37 17.47 -14.76
C SER A 403 -6.32 17.80 -15.90
N LYS A 404 -5.86 17.62 -17.14
CA LYS A 404 -6.69 17.72 -18.34
C LYS A 404 -7.82 16.70 -18.43
N GLN A 405 -7.76 15.63 -17.63
CA GLN A 405 -8.81 14.61 -17.58
C GLN A 405 -10.01 15.01 -16.72
N ILE A 406 -9.91 16.12 -15.99
CA ILE A 406 -11.02 16.63 -15.19
C ILE A 406 -12.18 17.05 -16.08
N VAL A 407 -13.36 16.56 -15.72
CA VAL A 407 -14.62 16.83 -16.42
C VAL A 407 -15.45 17.83 -15.62
N ALA A 408 -15.50 17.67 -14.29
CA ALA A 408 -16.23 18.61 -13.44
C ALA A 408 -15.58 18.73 -12.05
N LEU A 409 -15.78 19.88 -11.43
CA LEU A 409 -15.30 20.23 -10.09
C LEU A 409 -16.46 20.79 -9.26
N ALA A 410 -16.50 20.45 -7.98
CA ALA A 410 -17.31 21.13 -6.98
C ALA A 410 -16.37 21.56 -5.85
N LEU A 411 -16.28 22.84 -5.56
CA LEU A 411 -15.35 23.44 -4.58
C LEU A 411 -16.15 24.05 -3.45
N VAL A 412 -15.84 23.69 -2.21
CA VAL A 412 -16.54 24.17 -1.00
C VAL A 412 -15.70 25.24 -0.32
N GLY A 413 -16.31 26.39 -0.06
CA GLY A 413 -15.73 27.50 0.68
C GLY A 413 -16.21 28.85 0.15
N GLU A 414 -16.17 29.84 1.04
CA GLU A 414 -16.53 31.24 0.75
C GLU A 414 -15.29 32.14 0.74
N ASN A 415 -14.12 31.56 1.05
CA ASN A 415 -12.86 32.28 1.13
C ASN A 415 -11.93 31.84 -0.01
N ASN A 416 -10.95 32.68 -0.29
CA ASN A 416 -9.77 32.26 -1.07
C ASN A 416 -8.60 32.09 -0.11
N ASP A 417 -7.84 31.01 -0.30
CA ASP A 417 -6.54 30.86 0.37
C ASP A 417 -5.52 31.88 -0.20
N ASP A 418 -4.33 31.94 0.38
CA ASP A 418 -3.29 32.86 -0.06
C ASP A 418 -2.77 32.60 -1.48
N ASN A 419 -3.19 31.50 -2.11
CA ASN A 419 -2.90 31.16 -3.51
C ASN A 419 -4.11 31.48 -4.43
N GLY A 420 -5.18 32.08 -3.90
CA GLY A 420 -6.39 32.41 -4.63
C GLY A 420 -7.32 31.23 -4.92
N LYS A 421 -7.15 30.10 -4.23
CA LYS A 421 -8.03 28.93 -4.36
C LYS A 421 -9.18 29.02 -3.36
N ILE A 422 -10.37 28.60 -3.78
CA ILE A 422 -11.54 28.49 -2.89
C ILE A 422 -11.18 27.56 -1.73
N ALA A 423 -11.42 28.03 -0.51
CA ALA A 423 -11.04 27.38 0.73
C ALA A 423 -11.99 27.72 1.88
N ILE A 424 -11.89 26.98 2.97
CA ILE A 424 -12.72 27.09 4.18
C ILE A 424 -11.93 27.85 5.24
N GLY A 425 -12.39 29.06 5.58
CA GLY A 425 -11.88 29.84 6.70
C GLY A 425 -12.52 29.41 8.03
N ASN A 426 -12.13 30.09 9.14
CA ASN A 426 -12.65 29.79 10.47
C ASN A 426 -14.18 29.81 10.51
N THR A 427 -14.76 28.67 10.89
CA THR A 427 -16.20 28.40 10.97
C THR A 427 -16.43 27.53 12.20
N PRO A 428 -16.60 28.16 13.39
CA PRO A 428 -16.60 27.43 14.68
C PRO A 428 -17.85 26.56 14.89
N GLU A 429 -18.95 26.91 14.26
CA GLU A 429 -20.20 26.14 14.33
C GLU A 429 -20.38 25.26 13.09
N TRP A 430 -21.25 24.24 13.19
CA TRP A 430 -21.61 23.43 12.06
C TRP A 430 -22.27 24.29 10.95
N HIS A 431 -21.63 24.29 9.79
CA HIS A 431 -22.07 25.04 8.61
C HIS A 431 -22.50 24.10 7.51
N HIS A 432 -23.69 24.31 6.97
CA HIS A 432 -24.17 23.55 5.81
C HIS A 432 -23.61 24.14 4.53
N PHE A 433 -23.08 23.29 3.68
CA PHE A 433 -22.71 23.68 2.32
C PHE A 433 -23.52 22.94 1.26
N SER A 434 -23.70 23.59 0.12
CA SER A 434 -24.40 23.04 -1.03
C SER A 434 -23.78 23.65 -2.29
N VAL A 435 -22.92 22.91 -2.98
CA VAL A 435 -22.18 23.40 -4.13
C VAL A 435 -22.48 22.59 -5.39
N GLY A 436 -22.63 23.28 -6.52
CA GLY A 436 -22.82 22.65 -7.82
C GLY A 436 -21.51 22.14 -8.41
N PHE A 437 -21.60 21.12 -9.26
CA PHE A 437 -20.48 20.73 -10.11
C PHE A 437 -20.35 21.67 -11.30
N GLU A 438 -19.20 22.30 -11.44
CA GLU A 438 -18.83 23.09 -12.61
C GLU A 438 -18.22 22.19 -13.66
N TYR A 439 -18.93 22.01 -14.78
CA TYR A 439 -18.52 21.13 -15.87
C TYR A 439 -17.60 21.87 -16.85
N LYS A 440 -16.38 21.35 -17.01
CA LYS A 440 -15.38 21.82 -17.99
C LYS A 440 -15.48 21.10 -19.33
N LYS A 441 -16.12 19.94 -19.36
CA LYS A 441 -16.33 19.10 -20.53
C LYS A 441 -17.74 18.53 -20.54
N ALA A 442 -18.25 18.24 -21.73
CA ALA A 442 -19.49 17.48 -21.86
C ALA A 442 -19.33 16.06 -21.34
N ILE A 443 -20.40 15.51 -20.76
CA ILE A 443 -20.48 14.12 -20.32
C ILE A 443 -20.86 13.25 -21.51
N ASP A 444 -20.16 12.13 -21.68
CA ASP A 444 -20.58 11.02 -22.52
C ASP A 444 -21.47 10.07 -21.68
N PRO A 445 -22.79 9.94 -21.99
CA PRO A 445 -23.69 9.12 -21.20
C PRO A 445 -23.32 7.61 -21.20
N ILE A 446 -22.70 7.16 -22.29
CA ILE A 446 -22.27 5.75 -22.40
C ILE A 446 -21.06 5.51 -21.48
N LYS A 447 -20.07 6.40 -21.50
CA LYS A 447 -18.94 6.34 -20.55
C LYS A 447 -19.44 6.43 -19.09
N LEU A 448 -20.41 7.31 -18.82
CA LEU A 448 -20.95 7.51 -17.48
C LEU A 448 -21.58 6.21 -16.95
N LYS A 449 -22.41 5.58 -17.75
CA LYS A 449 -23.05 4.29 -17.43
C LYS A 449 -22.04 3.16 -17.26
N ASN A 450 -20.96 3.17 -18.03
CA ASN A 450 -19.97 2.11 -18.06
C ASN A 450 -18.79 2.33 -17.10
N GLY A 451 -18.89 3.30 -16.16
CA GLY A 451 -17.82 3.56 -15.19
C GLY A 451 -16.56 4.15 -15.82
N GLY A 452 -16.68 4.82 -16.98
CA GLY A 452 -15.57 5.51 -17.64
C GLY A 452 -15.14 6.82 -16.99
N TYR A 453 -15.80 7.18 -15.86
CA TYR A 453 -15.45 8.31 -15.02
C TYR A 453 -15.16 7.82 -13.59
N SER A 454 -14.19 8.47 -12.96
CA SER A 454 -13.94 8.31 -11.53
C SER A 454 -14.34 9.58 -10.79
N LEU A 455 -14.87 9.39 -9.59
CA LEU A 455 -15.21 10.45 -8.64
C LEU A 455 -14.28 10.37 -7.44
N THR A 456 -13.77 11.51 -7.00
CA THR A 456 -13.20 11.69 -5.66
C THR A 456 -13.90 12.83 -4.94
N ILE A 457 -14.12 12.66 -3.65
CA ILE A 457 -14.45 13.71 -2.70
C ILE A 457 -13.25 13.79 -1.77
N VAL A 458 -12.75 14.98 -1.52
CA VAL A 458 -11.53 15.20 -0.73
C VAL A 458 -11.81 16.22 0.34
N SER A 459 -11.40 15.91 1.56
CA SER A 459 -11.43 16.82 2.70
C SER A 459 -10.04 16.86 3.34
N SER A 460 -9.53 18.04 3.68
CA SER A 460 -8.24 18.22 4.34
C SER A 460 -8.26 19.38 5.32
N SER A 461 -7.56 19.22 6.45
CA SER A 461 -7.43 20.25 7.50
C SER A 461 -6.48 21.39 7.12
N SER A 462 -5.65 21.22 6.07
CA SER A 462 -4.75 22.26 5.55
C SER A 462 -4.75 22.25 4.03
N SER A 463 -5.04 23.38 3.40
CA SER A 463 -5.13 23.50 1.93
C SER A 463 -3.80 23.25 1.23
N ASP A 464 -2.69 23.63 1.85
CA ASP A 464 -1.32 23.38 1.38
C ASP A 464 -0.65 22.15 2.06
N GLY A 465 -1.41 21.33 2.77
CA GLY A 465 -0.91 20.19 3.55
C GLY A 465 -0.14 19.16 2.72
N ALA A 466 -0.48 18.99 1.45
CA ALA A 466 0.25 18.12 0.52
C ALA A 466 1.70 18.59 0.25
N ASN A 467 1.95 19.89 0.41
CA ASN A 467 3.28 20.51 0.32
C ASN A 467 3.99 20.58 1.68
N PHE A 468 3.41 20.00 2.73
CA PHE A 468 3.88 20.09 4.12
C PHE A 468 3.93 21.54 4.63
N LEU A 469 3.00 22.37 4.16
CA LEU A 469 2.78 23.73 4.60
C LEU A 469 1.42 23.78 5.31
N GLY A 470 1.36 24.41 6.47
CA GLY A 470 0.13 24.49 7.25
C GLY A 470 0.38 24.88 8.70
N ALA A 471 -0.69 25.02 9.46
CA ALA A 471 -0.62 25.30 10.88
C ALA A 471 -0.96 24.05 11.70
N VAL A 472 -0.05 23.63 12.56
CA VAL A 472 -0.32 22.55 13.51
C VAL A 472 -1.50 22.94 14.40
N GLY A 473 -2.50 22.05 14.52
CA GLY A 473 -3.73 22.30 15.22
C GLY A 473 -4.90 22.75 14.33
N SER A 474 -4.65 23.10 13.05
CA SER A 474 -5.75 23.32 12.11
C SER A 474 -6.64 22.09 12.06
N THR A 475 -7.92 22.29 12.28
CA THR A 475 -8.88 21.18 12.42
C THR A 475 -10.12 21.44 11.59
N LEU A 476 -10.46 20.45 10.75
CA LEU A 476 -11.69 20.38 9.98
C LEU A 476 -12.53 19.21 10.51
N TRP A 477 -13.78 19.48 10.84
CA TRP A 477 -14.78 18.47 11.15
C TRP A 477 -15.73 18.37 9.96
N ILE A 478 -16.09 17.18 9.57
CA ILE A 478 -17.02 16.92 8.47
C ILE A 478 -18.04 15.87 8.86
N ASP A 479 -19.22 15.98 8.29
CA ASP A 479 -20.31 15.04 8.50
C ASP A 479 -21.41 15.14 7.43
N SER A 480 -22.17 14.05 7.27
CA SER A 480 -23.40 13.97 6.49
C SER A 480 -23.26 14.54 5.08
N PHE A 481 -22.28 14.03 4.31
CA PHE A 481 -22.13 14.42 2.91
C PHE A 481 -23.22 13.77 2.04
N LYS A 482 -23.68 14.51 1.04
CA LYS A 482 -24.67 14.04 0.07
C LYS A 482 -24.25 14.43 -1.34
N LEU A 483 -24.14 13.43 -2.22
CA LEU A 483 -23.96 13.64 -3.65
C LEU A 483 -25.31 13.51 -4.35
N ILE A 484 -25.68 14.49 -5.15
CA ILE A 484 -26.93 14.54 -5.92
C ILE A 484 -26.58 14.49 -7.41
N CYS A 485 -27.16 13.54 -8.12
CA CYS A 485 -27.04 13.37 -9.57
C CYS A 485 -28.34 13.75 -10.28
N LYS A 486 -28.27 14.45 -11.42
CA LYS A 486 -29.43 14.90 -12.21
C LYS A 486 -29.16 14.79 -13.72
#